data_ad5a0148fb0ee27fb40bf3cc543a8e83
#
_entry.id   ad5a0148fb0ee27fb40bf3cc543a8e83
#
_cell.length_a   1.000
_cell.length_b   1.000
_cell.length_c   1.000
_cell.angle_alpha   90.00
_cell.angle_beta   90.00
_cell.angle_gamma   90.00
#
_symmetry.space_group_name_H-M   'P 1'
#
loop_
_entity.id
_entity.type
_entity.pdbx_description
1 polymer ?
#
loop_
_entity_poly.entity_id
_entity_poly.type
_entity_poly.pdbx_seq_one_letter_code
_entity_poly.pdbx_strand_id
1 'polypeptide(L)'
;MNKTADRTVALDKGRVDVYTKNGVTLYAYQTRDLIDNEAFVLAKKGRGVVIELPCFFDNIRELTDFLKSEGVTVETKFVAYHAAGASFLPEVPAYGTESSVAYNTTGGGAGLAANFKNAFGDSFDPAICEVDHVLDEGEIELADIRFAVKPNAEAFDLEIPEINCVYTHMMGHDCHSIVAGCPHADGIISQLNYYIRKGFDLVLTAHYTPEDLKDAQTKVDYLTNLKEIALESESADEMKAKVQEQYPDYSGMNYLDMTVGFFFPNK
;
A
#
# COMPACT_ATOMS: atom_id res chain seq x y z
N MET A 1 3.93 -7.89 16.68
CA MET A 1 4.88 -8.50 15.72
C MET A 1 6.17 -7.70 15.71
N ASN A 2 7.23 -8.21 15.11
CA ASN A 2 8.48 -7.48 14.91
C ASN A 2 8.57 -7.17 13.40
N LYS A 3 9.23 -6.09 13.01
CA LYS A 3 9.54 -5.75 11.60
C LYS A 3 10.32 -6.85 10.88
N THR A 4 11.15 -7.62 11.61
CA THR A 4 11.84 -8.78 11.04
C THR A 4 10.87 -9.95 10.88
N ALA A 5 10.74 -10.47 9.67
CA ALA A 5 9.90 -11.62 9.38
C ALA A 5 10.37 -12.88 10.12
N ASP A 6 9.42 -13.74 10.52
CA ASP A 6 9.72 -15.05 11.11
C ASP A 6 10.37 -15.99 10.09
N ARG A 7 9.98 -15.87 8.81
CA ARG A 7 10.50 -16.62 7.68
C ARG A 7 10.42 -15.77 6.41
N THR A 8 11.41 -15.87 5.56
CA THR A 8 11.41 -15.29 4.21
C THR A 8 11.53 -16.40 3.17
N VAL A 9 10.67 -16.35 2.16
CA VAL A 9 10.67 -17.29 1.04
C VAL A 9 10.99 -16.52 -0.24
N ALA A 10 12.15 -16.83 -0.84
CA ALA A 10 12.47 -16.32 -2.17
C ALA A 10 11.68 -17.11 -3.21
N LEU A 11 11.02 -16.43 -4.12
CA LEU A 11 10.31 -16.99 -5.26
C LEU A 11 11.01 -16.59 -6.56
N ASP A 12 10.53 -17.06 -7.70
CA ASP A 12 11.17 -16.79 -9.00
C ASP A 12 11.10 -15.31 -9.40
N LYS A 13 9.99 -14.65 -9.09
CA LYS A 13 9.76 -13.24 -9.38
C LYS A 13 9.89 -12.37 -8.13
N GLY A 14 9.19 -12.73 -7.09
CA GLY A 14 9.07 -11.97 -5.87
C GLY A 14 9.69 -12.61 -4.65
N ARG A 15 9.20 -12.19 -3.51
CA ARG A 15 9.59 -12.69 -2.19
C ARG A 15 8.38 -12.62 -1.26
N VAL A 16 8.23 -13.61 -0.39
CA VAL A 16 7.22 -13.57 0.68
C VAL A 16 7.91 -13.50 2.03
N ASP A 17 7.62 -12.44 2.78
CA ASP A 17 7.96 -12.34 4.20
C ASP A 17 6.75 -12.82 5.02
N VAL A 18 7.01 -13.74 5.95
CA VAL A 18 5.97 -14.43 6.72
C VAL A 18 6.06 -14.03 8.18
N TYR A 19 4.95 -13.64 8.75
CA TYR A 19 4.81 -13.25 10.16
C TYR A 19 3.68 -14.01 10.80
N THR A 20 3.82 -14.40 12.07
CA THR A 20 2.79 -15.13 12.80
C THR A 20 2.49 -14.47 14.13
N LYS A 21 1.21 -14.24 14.42
CA LYS A 21 0.74 -13.74 15.71
C LYS A 21 -0.70 -14.20 15.99
N ASN A 22 -0.96 -14.66 17.20
CA ASN A 22 -2.31 -15.05 17.67
C ASN A 22 -3.03 -16.06 16.75
N GLY A 23 -2.28 -16.96 16.11
CA GLY A 23 -2.83 -17.96 15.19
C GLY A 23 -3.23 -17.43 13.81
N VAL A 24 -2.90 -16.18 13.51
CA VAL A 24 -2.97 -15.59 12.17
C VAL A 24 -1.58 -15.56 11.57
N THR A 25 -1.45 -15.99 10.32
CA THR A 25 -0.23 -15.84 9.52
C THR A 25 -0.45 -14.74 8.49
N LEU A 26 0.46 -13.77 8.47
CA LEU A 26 0.55 -12.73 7.45
C LEU A 26 1.64 -13.13 6.46
N TYR A 27 1.30 -13.21 5.19
CA TYR A 27 2.21 -13.33 4.06
C TYR A 27 2.27 -11.98 3.36
N ALA A 28 3.41 -11.30 3.43
CA ALA A 28 3.68 -10.06 2.73
C ALA A 28 4.43 -10.38 1.45
N TYR A 29 3.75 -10.35 0.31
CA TYR A 29 4.31 -10.68 -0.99
C TYR A 29 4.82 -9.44 -1.69
N GLN A 30 6.13 -9.28 -1.73
CA GLN A 30 6.83 -8.32 -2.59
C GLN A 30 6.89 -8.87 -3.99
N THR A 31 6.19 -8.27 -4.92
CA THR A 31 6.15 -8.72 -6.31
C THR A 31 7.46 -8.53 -7.05
N ARG A 32 8.23 -7.48 -6.70
CA ARG A 32 9.43 -7.04 -7.43
C ARG A 32 9.15 -6.81 -8.90
N ASP A 33 7.93 -6.44 -9.23
CA ASP A 33 7.49 -6.06 -10.55
C ASP A 33 7.90 -4.61 -10.88
N LEU A 34 7.46 -4.13 -12.04
CA LEU A 34 7.85 -2.80 -12.54
C LEU A 34 7.20 -1.62 -11.81
N ILE A 35 6.31 -1.88 -10.86
CA ILE A 35 5.67 -0.87 -10.01
C ILE A 35 5.93 -1.12 -8.52
N ASP A 36 6.77 -2.09 -8.18
CA ASP A 36 7.09 -2.51 -6.80
C ASP A 36 5.84 -2.71 -5.94
N ASN A 37 4.84 -3.42 -6.51
CA ASN A 37 3.59 -3.69 -5.80
C ASN A 37 3.78 -4.68 -4.66
N GLU A 38 3.03 -4.50 -3.56
CA GLU A 38 2.89 -5.50 -2.51
C GLU A 38 1.45 -5.97 -2.35
N ALA A 39 1.29 -7.28 -2.15
CA ALA A 39 0.01 -7.88 -1.79
C ALA A 39 0.16 -8.62 -0.45
N PHE A 40 -0.86 -8.54 0.38
CA PHE A 40 -0.86 -9.17 1.69
C PHE A 40 -1.91 -10.25 1.76
N VAL A 41 -1.55 -11.40 2.35
CA VAL A 41 -2.51 -12.47 2.62
C VAL A 41 -2.50 -12.77 4.11
N LEU A 42 -3.66 -12.62 4.74
CA LEU A 42 -3.85 -13.03 6.13
C LEU A 42 -4.55 -14.37 6.14
N ALA A 43 -3.95 -15.35 6.78
CA ALA A 43 -4.51 -16.70 6.87
C ALA A 43 -4.70 -17.16 8.31
N LYS A 44 -5.83 -17.82 8.58
CA LYS A 44 -6.15 -18.45 9.83
C LYS A 44 -6.78 -19.81 9.57
N LYS A 45 -6.18 -20.85 10.11
CA LYS A 45 -6.63 -22.25 9.90
C LYS A 45 -6.77 -22.65 8.42
N GLY A 46 -5.88 -22.16 7.56
CA GLY A 46 -5.88 -22.44 6.12
C GLY A 46 -6.89 -21.62 5.28
N ARG A 47 -7.66 -20.72 5.90
CA ARG A 47 -8.59 -19.80 5.23
C ARG A 47 -7.93 -18.42 5.13
N GLY A 48 -7.98 -17.78 3.96
CA GLY A 48 -7.23 -16.56 3.67
C GLY A 48 -8.09 -15.39 3.22
N VAL A 49 -7.61 -14.18 3.56
CA VAL A 49 -8.09 -12.89 3.05
C VAL A 49 -6.92 -12.18 2.39
N VAL A 50 -7.10 -11.71 1.16
CA VAL A 50 -6.09 -10.93 0.44
C VAL A 50 -6.37 -9.44 0.59
N ILE A 51 -5.32 -8.64 0.71
CA ILE A 51 -5.36 -7.17 0.64
C ILE A 51 -4.46 -6.77 -0.52
N GLU A 52 -5.00 -6.02 -1.48
CA GLU A 52 -4.43 -5.65 -2.77
C GLU A 52 -4.12 -6.83 -3.70
N LEU A 53 -4.02 -6.56 -4.99
CA LEU A 53 -3.87 -7.59 -6.01
C LEU A 53 -2.51 -7.49 -6.70
N PRO A 54 -1.83 -8.61 -6.98
CA PRO A 54 -0.77 -8.61 -7.97
C PRO A 54 -1.36 -8.36 -9.36
N CYS A 55 -0.71 -7.54 -10.17
CA CYS A 55 -1.24 -7.14 -11.48
C CYS A 55 -0.38 -7.55 -12.69
N PHE A 56 0.75 -8.21 -12.47
CA PHE A 56 1.53 -8.85 -13.53
C PHE A 56 1.23 -10.34 -13.57
N PHE A 57 0.97 -10.89 -14.77
CA PHE A 57 0.56 -12.29 -14.93
C PHE A 57 1.53 -13.29 -14.31
N ASP A 58 2.83 -13.02 -14.33
CA ASP A 58 3.83 -13.89 -13.70
C ASP A 58 3.69 -13.89 -12.17
N ASN A 59 3.48 -12.73 -11.57
CA ASN A 59 3.26 -12.57 -10.12
C ASN A 59 1.92 -13.16 -9.68
N ILE A 60 0.87 -13.02 -10.51
CA ILE A 60 -0.43 -13.66 -10.27
C ILE A 60 -0.29 -15.17 -10.16
N ARG A 61 0.41 -15.80 -11.10
CA ARG A 61 0.65 -17.26 -11.07
C ARG A 61 1.50 -17.64 -9.85
N GLU A 62 2.59 -16.92 -9.64
CA GLU A 62 3.52 -17.20 -8.54
C GLU A 62 2.85 -17.14 -7.17
N LEU A 63 2.09 -16.08 -6.87
CA LEU A 63 1.36 -15.97 -5.60
C LEU A 63 0.28 -17.05 -5.46
N THR A 64 -0.44 -17.36 -6.54
CA THR A 64 -1.45 -18.42 -6.55
C THR A 64 -0.82 -19.79 -6.19
N ASP A 65 0.29 -20.13 -6.83
CA ASP A 65 1.00 -21.40 -6.59
C ASP A 65 1.61 -21.44 -5.17
N PHE A 66 2.16 -20.32 -4.71
CA PHE A 66 2.68 -20.20 -3.35
C PHE A 66 1.59 -20.46 -2.31
N LEU A 67 0.45 -19.79 -2.40
CA LEU A 67 -0.66 -19.96 -1.45
C LEU A 67 -1.18 -21.40 -1.43
N LYS A 68 -1.26 -22.02 -2.59
CA LYS A 68 -1.63 -23.43 -2.70
C LYS A 68 -0.60 -24.33 -2.00
N SER A 69 0.70 -24.05 -2.12
CA SER A 69 1.77 -24.80 -1.46
C SER A 69 1.75 -24.65 0.06
N GLU A 70 1.31 -23.47 0.57
CA GLU A 70 1.12 -23.19 2.01
C GLU A 70 -0.22 -23.74 2.55
N GLY A 71 -1.06 -24.34 1.69
CA GLY A 71 -2.37 -24.88 2.08
C GLY A 71 -3.39 -23.79 2.42
N VAL A 72 -3.26 -22.59 1.83
CA VAL A 72 -4.16 -21.46 2.05
C VAL A 72 -5.22 -21.42 0.95
N THR A 73 -6.48 -21.45 1.34
CA THR A 73 -7.63 -21.19 0.47
C THR A 73 -8.10 -19.76 0.70
N VAL A 74 -7.96 -18.91 -0.31
CA VAL A 74 -8.44 -17.52 -0.24
C VAL A 74 -9.97 -17.51 -0.39
N GLU A 75 -10.65 -16.85 0.54
CA GLU A 75 -12.12 -16.73 0.56
C GLU A 75 -12.60 -15.34 0.18
N THR A 76 -11.71 -14.33 0.25
CA THR A 76 -12.08 -12.93 0.10
C THR A 76 -10.87 -12.10 -0.31
N LYS A 77 -11.14 -11.04 -1.10
CA LYS A 77 -10.17 -10.01 -1.47
C LYS A 77 -10.65 -8.64 -1.01
N PHE A 78 -9.79 -7.84 -0.41
CA PHE A 78 -9.96 -6.40 -0.28
C PHE A 78 -9.28 -5.70 -1.47
N VAL A 79 -10.03 -4.86 -2.16
CA VAL A 79 -9.57 -4.07 -3.31
C VAL A 79 -9.61 -2.60 -2.92
N ALA A 80 -8.47 -2.07 -2.51
CA ALA A 80 -8.36 -0.68 -2.07
C ALA A 80 -7.87 0.22 -3.22
N TYR A 81 -6.57 0.26 -3.46
CA TYR A 81 -5.96 1.15 -4.46
C TYR A 81 -5.55 0.43 -5.74
N HIS A 82 -5.25 -0.88 -5.67
CA HIS A 82 -4.76 -1.66 -6.79
C HIS A 82 -5.80 -2.68 -7.24
N ALA A 83 -6.73 -2.26 -8.08
CA ALA A 83 -7.77 -3.12 -8.61
C ALA A 83 -7.42 -3.80 -9.92
N ALA A 84 -6.33 -3.44 -10.60
CA ALA A 84 -5.82 -4.17 -11.75
C ALA A 84 -5.34 -5.57 -11.33
N GLY A 85 -5.42 -6.56 -12.23
CA GLY A 85 -5.11 -7.94 -11.88
C GLY A 85 -6.35 -8.79 -11.57
N ALA A 86 -7.49 -8.52 -12.20
CA ALA A 86 -8.73 -9.26 -11.97
C ALA A 86 -8.61 -10.76 -12.27
N SER A 87 -7.63 -11.20 -13.05
CA SER A 87 -7.34 -12.62 -13.27
C SER A 87 -6.76 -13.34 -12.03
N PHE A 88 -6.36 -12.60 -10.99
CA PHE A 88 -5.98 -13.19 -9.71
C PHE A 88 -7.22 -13.66 -8.95
N LEU A 89 -7.39 -14.97 -8.86
CA LEU A 89 -8.51 -15.63 -8.15
C LEU A 89 -9.88 -15.03 -8.56
N PRO A 90 -10.27 -15.13 -9.83
CA PRO A 90 -11.42 -14.39 -10.37
C PRO A 90 -12.78 -14.77 -9.72
N GLU A 91 -12.89 -15.99 -9.19
CA GLU A 91 -14.11 -16.50 -8.53
C GLU A 91 -14.21 -16.09 -7.04
N VAL A 92 -13.16 -15.46 -6.48
CA VAL A 92 -13.14 -15.06 -5.07
C VAL A 92 -13.78 -13.69 -4.92
N PRO A 93 -14.80 -13.52 -4.05
CA PRO A 93 -15.51 -12.26 -3.89
C PRO A 93 -14.59 -11.14 -3.40
N ALA A 94 -14.81 -9.95 -3.94
CA ALA A 94 -14.06 -8.74 -3.63
C ALA A 94 -14.87 -7.75 -2.80
N TYR A 95 -14.21 -7.15 -1.83
CA TYR A 95 -14.73 -6.14 -0.92
C TYR A 95 -13.99 -4.82 -1.13
N GLY A 96 -14.72 -3.70 -1.11
CA GLY A 96 -14.17 -2.36 -1.25
C GLY A 96 -15.11 -1.31 -0.66
N THR A 97 -14.77 -0.05 -0.75
CA THR A 97 -15.63 1.08 -0.37
C THR A 97 -16.13 1.80 -1.62
N GLU A 98 -17.14 2.68 -1.49
CA GLU A 98 -17.58 3.52 -2.60
C GLU A 98 -16.41 4.33 -3.19
N SER A 99 -15.53 4.86 -2.31
CA SER A 99 -14.35 5.62 -2.74
C SER A 99 -13.36 4.76 -3.52
N SER A 100 -13.07 3.51 -3.08
CA SER A 100 -12.18 2.62 -3.81
C SER A 100 -12.75 2.21 -5.17
N VAL A 101 -14.06 1.97 -5.27
CA VAL A 101 -14.73 1.70 -6.54
C VAL A 101 -14.59 2.90 -7.48
N ALA A 102 -14.90 4.11 -7.01
CA ALA A 102 -14.78 5.33 -7.81
C ALA A 102 -13.32 5.58 -8.26
N TYR A 103 -12.35 5.43 -7.35
CA TYR A 103 -10.93 5.60 -7.64
C TYR A 103 -10.46 4.65 -8.76
N ASN A 104 -10.83 3.38 -8.68
CA ASN A 104 -10.37 2.35 -9.60
C ASN A 104 -11.16 2.25 -10.91
N THR A 105 -12.37 2.85 -11.01
CA THR A 105 -13.18 2.78 -12.24
C THR A 105 -13.20 4.07 -13.03
N THR A 106 -13.17 5.24 -12.37
CA THR A 106 -13.28 6.55 -13.01
C THR A 106 -12.24 7.56 -12.49
N GLY A 107 -11.54 7.24 -11.43
CA GLY A 107 -10.56 8.11 -10.79
C GLY A 107 -9.11 7.84 -11.22
N GLY A 108 -8.17 8.19 -10.33
CA GLY A 108 -6.74 8.09 -10.57
C GLY A 108 -6.25 6.66 -10.86
N GLY A 109 -6.79 5.66 -10.16
CA GLY A 109 -6.45 4.26 -10.34
C GLY A 109 -6.76 3.75 -11.75
N ALA A 110 -7.94 4.12 -12.30
CA ALA A 110 -8.30 3.76 -13.68
C ALA A 110 -7.31 4.35 -14.71
N GLY A 111 -6.91 5.61 -14.51
CA GLY A 111 -5.93 6.27 -15.37
C GLY A 111 -4.55 5.60 -15.29
N LEU A 112 -4.12 5.22 -14.09
CA LEU A 112 -2.86 4.49 -13.88
C LEU A 112 -2.88 3.12 -14.55
N ALA A 113 -3.95 2.32 -14.38
CA ALA A 113 -4.08 1.02 -15.01
C ALA A 113 -3.99 1.10 -16.55
N ALA A 114 -4.63 2.11 -17.16
CA ALA A 114 -4.54 2.35 -18.60
C ALA A 114 -3.11 2.72 -19.04
N ASN A 115 -2.41 3.58 -18.28
CA ASN A 115 -1.03 3.95 -18.55
C ASN A 115 -0.08 2.74 -18.41
N PHE A 116 -0.27 1.91 -17.40
CA PHE A 116 0.53 0.71 -17.16
C PHE A 116 0.31 -0.33 -18.27
N LYS A 117 -0.93 -0.50 -18.78
CA LYS A 117 -1.16 -1.36 -19.95
C LYS A 117 -0.38 -0.88 -21.18
N ASN A 118 -0.32 0.42 -21.40
CA ASN A 118 0.45 0.98 -22.51
C ASN A 118 1.97 0.80 -22.29
N ALA A 119 2.45 0.93 -21.05
CA ALA A 119 3.87 0.83 -20.74
C ALA A 119 4.38 -0.62 -20.69
N PHE A 120 3.59 -1.55 -20.13
CA PHE A 120 4.03 -2.92 -19.82
C PHE A 120 3.45 -4.00 -20.77
N GLY A 121 2.52 -3.60 -21.64
CA GLY A 121 1.99 -4.48 -22.69
C GLY A 121 1.35 -5.76 -22.13
N ASP A 122 1.74 -6.90 -22.70
CA ASP A 122 1.11 -8.20 -22.42
C ASP A 122 1.56 -8.85 -21.09
N SER A 123 2.52 -8.27 -20.39
CA SER A 123 2.91 -8.74 -19.05
C SER A 123 1.96 -8.30 -17.95
N PHE A 124 1.20 -7.23 -18.18
CA PHE A 124 0.32 -6.57 -17.21
C PHE A 124 -1.14 -6.95 -17.45
N ASP A 125 -1.88 -7.31 -16.41
CA ASP A 125 -3.32 -7.54 -16.42
C ASP A 125 -4.07 -6.22 -16.12
N PRO A 126 -4.60 -5.54 -17.13
CA PRO A 126 -5.31 -4.27 -16.93
C PRO A 126 -6.75 -4.44 -16.47
N ALA A 127 -7.24 -5.68 -16.38
CA ALA A 127 -8.62 -5.93 -15.98
C ALA A 127 -8.83 -5.50 -14.53
N ILE A 128 -9.83 -4.66 -14.32
CA ILE A 128 -10.19 -4.15 -12.99
C ILE A 128 -11.05 -5.19 -12.28
N CYS A 129 -10.66 -5.56 -11.08
CA CYS A 129 -11.44 -6.42 -10.21
C CYS A 129 -12.69 -5.69 -9.75
N GLU A 130 -13.84 -6.21 -10.12
CA GLU A 130 -15.13 -5.68 -9.67
C GLU A 130 -15.33 -5.97 -8.18
N VAL A 131 -15.89 -4.99 -7.47
CA VAL A 131 -16.22 -5.11 -6.05
C VAL A 131 -17.62 -5.69 -5.91
N ASP A 132 -17.74 -6.88 -5.30
CA ASP A 132 -19.02 -7.56 -5.06
C ASP A 132 -19.75 -6.98 -3.84
N HIS A 133 -18.99 -6.51 -2.84
CA HIS A 133 -19.50 -6.02 -1.57
C HIS A 133 -18.91 -4.67 -1.22
N VAL A 134 -19.76 -3.62 -1.25
CA VAL A 134 -19.38 -2.28 -0.83
C VAL A 134 -19.49 -2.17 0.68
N LEU A 135 -18.43 -1.69 1.32
CA LEU A 135 -18.29 -1.53 2.76
C LEU A 135 -18.39 -0.07 3.18
N ASP A 136 -19.06 0.14 4.30
CA ASP A 136 -19.01 1.40 5.07
C ASP A 136 -17.88 1.35 6.11
N GLU A 137 -17.65 2.48 6.81
CA GLU A 137 -16.81 2.50 8.00
C GLU A 137 -17.35 1.55 9.08
N GLY A 138 -16.49 0.68 9.61
CA GLY A 138 -16.90 -0.25 10.64
C GLY A 138 -16.03 -1.50 10.73
N GLU A 139 -16.49 -2.46 11.53
CA GLU A 139 -15.82 -3.75 11.69
C GLU A 139 -16.49 -4.82 10.82
N ILE A 140 -15.67 -5.69 10.23
CA ILE A 140 -16.09 -6.89 9.51
C ILE A 140 -15.20 -8.06 9.92
N GLU A 141 -15.77 -9.26 9.97
CA GLU A 141 -15.04 -10.51 10.20
C GLU A 141 -15.07 -11.36 8.93
N LEU A 142 -13.88 -11.69 8.39
CA LEU A 142 -13.69 -12.53 7.20
C LEU A 142 -12.64 -13.59 7.50
N ALA A 143 -12.90 -14.85 7.15
CA ALA A 143 -12.02 -16.00 7.44
C ALA A 143 -11.60 -16.10 8.93
N ASP A 144 -12.50 -15.79 9.88
CA ASP A 144 -12.28 -15.70 11.32
C ASP A 144 -11.24 -14.63 11.74
N ILE A 145 -11.02 -13.59 10.92
CA ILE A 145 -10.12 -12.47 11.18
C ILE A 145 -10.95 -11.18 11.14
N ARG A 146 -10.79 -10.31 12.15
CA ARG A 146 -11.48 -9.00 12.20
C ARG A 146 -10.67 -7.94 11.48
N PHE A 147 -11.40 -7.07 10.79
CA PHE A 147 -10.88 -5.89 10.12
C PHE A 147 -11.73 -4.68 10.51
N ALA A 148 -11.09 -3.57 10.86
CA ALA A 148 -11.78 -2.30 10.97
C ALA A 148 -11.50 -1.49 9.71
N VAL A 149 -12.55 -1.27 8.91
CA VAL A 149 -12.50 -0.51 7.65
C VAL A 149 -12.56 0.98 7.96
N LYS A 150 -11.59 1.73 7.44
CA LYS A 150 -11.46 3.18 7.59
C LYS A 150 -11.45 3.84 6.21
N PRO A 151 -12.63 4.17 5.63
CA PRO A 151 -12.71 4.85 4.35
C PRO A 151 -11.96 6.19 4.38
N ASN A 152 -11.32 6.52 3.26
CA ASN A 152 -10.69 7.81 3.02
C ASN A 152 -11.13 8.38 1.66
N ALA A 153 -10.51 9.46 1.20
CA ALA A 153 -10.94 10.15 -0.02
C ALA A 153 -10.78 9.31 -1.30
N GLU A 154 -9.83 8.38 -1.34
CA GLU A 154 -9.53 7.58 -2.52
C GLU A 154 -9.93 6.10 -2.37
N ALA A 155 -9.76 5.54 -1.16
CA ALA A 155 -10.07 4.15 -0.90
C ALA A 155 -10.34 3.90 0.60
N PHE A 156 -9.49 3.15 1.29
CA PHE A 156 -9.61 2.86 2.72
C PHE A 156 -8.31 2.32 3.30
N ASP A 157 -8.17 2.48 4.62
CA ASP A 157 -7.20 1.76 5.44
C ASP A 157 -7.89 0.59 6.16
N LEU A 158 -7.12 -0.40 6.60
CA LEU A 158 -7.60 -1.52 7.40
C LEU A 158 -6.80 -1.66 8.68
N GLU A 159 -7.44 -1.57 9.84
CA GLU A 159 -6.84 -2.03 11.09
C GLU A 159 -7.12 -3.54 11.24
N ILE A 160 -6.10 -4.31 11.67
CA ILE A 160 -6.15 -5.76 11.82
C ILE A 160 -5.82 -6.12 13.26
N PRO A 161 -6.83 -6.13 14.16
CA PRO A 161 -6.60 -6.23 15.62
C PRO A 161 -5.90 -7.52 16.04
N GLU A 162 -6.18 -8.65 15.40
CA GLU A 162 -5.61 -9.96 15.75
C GLU A 162 -4.08 -9.95 15.71
N ILE A 163 -3.50 -9.24 14.77
CA ILE A 163 -2.05 -9.15 14.60
C ILE A 163 -1.49 -7.78 14.99
N ASN A 164 -2.37 -6.85 15.40
CA ASN A 164 -2.04 -5.47 15.75
C ASN A 164 -1.31 -4.72 14.62
N CYS A 165 -1.82 -4.85 13.40
CA CYS A 165 -1.28 -4.18 12.21
C CYS A 165 -2.30 -3.21 11.60
N VAL A 166 -1.81 -2.28 10.80
CA VAL A 166 -2.63 -1.43 9.94
C VAL A 166 -2.13 -1.53 8.51
N TYR A 167 -3.07 -1.61 7.55
CA TYR A 167 -2.79 -1.44 6.13
C TYR A 167 -3.17 -0.02 5.71
N THR A 168 -2.30 0.61 4.94
CA THR A 168 -2.52 1.89 4.26
C THR A 168 -1.81 1.87 2.90
N HIS A 169 -2.11 2.82 1.99
CA HIS A 169 -1.53 2.77 0.63
C HIS A 169 -0.02 2.98 0.62
N MET A 170 0.45 4.09 1.18
CA MET A 170 1.86 4.49 1.08
C MET A 170 2.38 5.07 2.39
N MET A 171 3.58 4.63 2.78
CA MET A 171 4.40 5.30 3.77
C MET A 171 5.82 5.52 3.25
N GLY A 172 6.65 4.46 3.20
CA GLY A 172 8.01 4.51 2.67
C GLY A 172 8.89 5.51 3.42
N HIS A 173 9.45 5.10 4.56
CA HIS A 173 10.18 6.00 5.46
C HIS A 173 11.44 6.63 4.81
N ASP A 174 12.04 5.97 3.83
CA ASP A 174 13.24 6.36 3.08
C ASP A 174 12.94 6.72 1.61
N CYS A 175 11.69 7.11 1.34
CA CYS A 175 11.24 7.51 0.02
C CYS A 175 10.59 8.90 0.07
N HIS A 176 10.80 9.72 -0.97
CA HIS A 176 10.05 10.97 -1.12
C HIS A 176 8.56 10.66 -1.31
N SER A 177 7.70 11.54 -0.83
CA SER A 177 6.24 11.41 -0.97
C SER A 177 5.70 12.36 -2.02
N ILE A 178 4.54 12.03 -2.59
CA ILE A 178 3.73 13.00 -3.34
C ILE A 178 2.95 13.81 -2.31
N VAL A 179 3.26 15.11 -2.21
CA VAL A 179 2.65 16.02 -1.24
C VAL A 179 2.08 17.25 -1.95
N ALA A 180 0.76 17.36 -1.96
CA ALA A 180 0.04 18.47 -2.59
C ALA A 180 -0.10 19.67 -1.65
N GLY A 181 1.02 20.20 -1.16
CA GLY A 181 1.09 21.35 -0.26
C GLY A 181 0.99 21.02 1.23
N CYS A 182 1.13 22.06 2.08
CA CYS A 182 1.15 21.90 3.54
C CYS A 182 -0.09 21.20 4.12
N PRO A 183 -1.34 21.49 3.70
CA PRO A 183 -2.50 20.81 4.26
C PRO A 183 -2.50 19.31 4.00
N HIS A 184 -2.00 18.85 2.83
CA HIS A 184 -1.86 17.42 2.55
C HIS A 184 -0.79 16.78 3.43
N ALA A 185 0.37 17.44 3.60
CA ALA A 185 1.39 16.98 4.56
C ALA A 185 0.84 16.86 5.98
N ASP A 186 0.05 17.83 6.45
CA ASP A 186 -0.59 17.79 7.78
C ASP A 186 -1.57 16.62 7.92
N GLY A 187 -2.29 16.28 6.86
CA GLY A 187 -3.16 15.12 6.81
C GLY A 187 -2.39 13.81 7.00
N ILE A 188 -1.30 13.61 6.23
CA ILE A 188 -0.43 12.43 6.34
C ILE A 188 0.23 12.36 7.73
N ILE A 189 0.76 13.47 8.24
CA ILE A 189 1.35 13.54 9.58
C ILE A 189 0.32 13.17 10.66
N SER A 190 -0.92 13.65 10.54
CA SER A 190 -1.99 13.33 11.48
C SER A 190 -2.33 11.83 11.48
N GLN A 191 -2.39 11.22 10.31
CA GLN A 191 -2.63 9.78 10.12
C GLN A 191 -1.50 8.95 10.74
N LEU A 192 -0.23 9.25 10.44
CA LEU A 192 0.92 8.54 11.01
C LEU A 192 0.99 8.70 12.53
N ASN A 193 0.73 9.88 13.05
CA ASN A 193 0.63 10.11 14.49
C ASN A 193 -0.53 9.33 15.15
N TYR A 194 -1.62 9.10 14.42
CA TYR A 194 -2.68 8.21 14.89
C TYR A 194 -2.18 6.76 15.01
N TYR A 195 -1.44 6.23 14.01
CA TYR A 195 -0.87 4.89 14.07
C TYR A 195 0.13 4.74 15.22
N ILE A 196 0.98 5.76 15.44
CA ILE A 196 1.95 5.79 16.55
C ILE A 196 1.21 5.74 17.90
N ARG A 197 0.15 6.54 18.08
CA ARG A 197 -0.64 6.53 19.34
C ARG A 197 -1.39 5.21 19.55
N LYS A 198 -1.85 4.56 18.49
CA LYS A 198 -2.50 3.23 18.55
C LYS A 198 -1.52 2.13 18.95
N GLY A 199 -0.24 2.31 18.65
CA GLY A 199 0.80 1.35 18.98
C GLY A 199 0.74 0.08 18.13
N PHE A 200 0.50 0.24 16.81
CA PHE A 200 0.54 -0.89 15.88
C PHE A 200 1.93 -1.53 15.86
N ASP A 201 1.99 -2.83 15.65
CA ASP A 201 3.26 -3.54 15.50
C ASP A 201 3.89 -3.26 14.14
N LEU A 202 3.07 -3.29 13.07
CA LEU A 202 3.48 -3.07 11.70
C LEU A 202 2.47 -2.19 10.95
N VAL A 203 3.01 -1.39 10.03
CA VAL A 203 2.29 -0.68 8.97
C VAL A 203 2.56 -1.41 7.66
N LEU A 204 1.51 -1.91 7.03
CA LEU A 204 1.54 -2.60 5.75
C LEU A 204 1.21 -1.60 4.67
N THR A 205 2.02 -1.52 3.62
CA THR A 205 1.83 -0.57 2.53
C THR A 205 1.93 -1.25 1.17
N ALA A 206 1.23 -0.74 0.18
CA ALA A 206 1.12 -1.38 -1.12
C ALA A 206 2.40 -1.33 -1.98
N HIS A 207 3.45 -0.63 -1.54
CA HIS A 207 4.68 -0.46 -2.32
C HIS A 207 5.97 -0.69 -1.53
N TYR A 208 5.90 -0.96 -0.24
CA TYR A 208 7.07 -1.12 0.62
C TYR A 208 6.91 -2.33 1.53
N THR A 209 8.05 -2.95 1.88
CA THR A 209 8.05 -4.00 2.91
C THR A 209 7.38 -3.50 4.19
N PRO A 210 6.79 -4.41 5.00
CA PRO A 210 6.17 -4.01 6.25
C PRO A 210 7.09 -3.15 7.12
N GLU A 211 6.60 -1.97 7.49
CA GLU A 211 7.31 -0.94 8.24
C GLU A 211 6.85 -0.92 9.71
N ASP A 212 7.63 -0.31 10.61
CA ASP A 212 7.26 -0.18 12.01
C ASP A 212 6.96 1.28 12.41
N LEU A 213 6.65 1.51 13.68
CA LEU A 213 6.34 2.86 14.16
C LEU A 213 7.55 3.79 14.24
N LYS A 214 8.78 3.26 14.17
CA LYS A 214 9.98 4.11 14.04
C LYS A 214 10.08 4.64 12.62
N ASP A 215 9.73 3.81 11.63
CA ASP A 215 9.64 4.22 10.24
C ASP A 215 8.54 5.28 10.07
N ALA A 216 7.38 5.09 10.71
CA ALA A 216 6.31 6.08 10.73
C ALA A 216 6.76 7.42 11.34
N GLN A 217 7.52 7.39 12.45
CA GLN A 217 8.10 8.60 13.05
C GLN A 217 9.11 9.26 12.11
N THR A 218 9.99 8.49 11.46
CA THR A 218 10.93 9.01 10.45
C THR A 218 10.18 9.72 9.32
N LYS A 219 9.05 9.17 8.88
CA LYS A 219 8.22 9.80 7.84
C LYS A 219 7.56 11.08 8.33
N VAL A 220 7.08 11.13 9.58
CA VAL A 220 6.54 12.35 10.21
C VAL A 220 7.61 13.44 10.25
N ASP A 221 8.82 13.09 10.67
CA ASP A 221 9.94 14.04 10.76
C ASP A 221 10.33 14.56 9.35
N TYR A 222 10.39 13.68 8.34
CA TYR A 222 10.61 14.05 6.96
C TYR A 222 9.56 15.04 6.44
N LEU A 223 8.26 14.74 6.63
CA LEU A 223 7.17 15.60 6.16
C LEU A 223 7.12 16.94 6.87
N THR A 224 7.48 16.96 8.15
CA THR A 224 7.59 18.20 8.93
C THR A 224 8.70 19.09 8.35
N ASN A 225 9.88 18.53 8.14
CA ASN A 225 11.00 19.25 7.56
C ASN A 225 10.76 19.66 6.10
N LEU A 226 10.09 18.81 5.30
CA LEU A 226 9.70 19.16 3.93
C LEU A 226 8.85 20.44 3.88
N LYS A 227 7.92 20.61 4.84
CA LYS A 227 7.12 21.85 4.96
C LYS A 227 7.98 23.06 5.33
N GLU A 228 8.93 22.89 6.25
CA GLU A 228 9.86 23.95 6.65
C GLU A 228 10.70 24.39 5.46
N ILE A 229 11.30 23.43 4.73
CA ILE A 229 12.07 23.72 3.51
C ILE A 229 11.21 24.45 2.46
N ALA A 230 9.97 24.01 2.27
CA ALA A 230 9.07 24.67 1.31
C ALA A 230 8.78 26.13 1.67
N LEU A 231 8.60 26.44 2.97
CA LEU A 231 8.36 27.79 3.48
C LEU A 231 9.62 28.69 3.35
N GLU A 232 10.81 28.11 3.39
CA GLU A 232 12.10 28.80 3.29
C GLU A 232 12.63 28.88 1.86
N SER A 233 11.91 28.37 0.86
CA SER A 233 12.32 28.35 -0.53
C SER A 233 11.51 29.34 -1.37
N GLU A 234 12.19 29.97 -2.33
CA GLU A 234 11.57 30.95 -3.25
C GLU A 234 11.14 30.31 -4.58
N SER A 235 11.58 29.07 -4.86
CA SER A 235 11.28 28.34 -6.10
C SER A 235 11.26 26.82 -5.92
N ALA A 236 10.66 26.12 -6.89
CA ALA A 236 10.65 24.67 -6.96
C ALA A 236 12.08 24.08 -7.00
N ASP A 237 12.97 24.69 -7.80
CA ASP A 237 14.37 24.22 -7.94
C ASP A 237 15.14 24.38 -6.63
N GLU A 238 14.94 25.49 -5.90
CA GLU A 238 15.57 25.72 -4.60
C GLU A 238 15.07 24.71 -3.57
N MET A 239 13.74 24.52 -3.48
CA MET A 239 13.15 23.51 -2.60
C MET A 239 13.71 22.12 -2.90
N LYS A 240 13.72 21.73 -4.18
CA LYS A 240 14.25 20.43 -4.60
C LYS A 240 15.70 20.25 -4.17
N ALA A 241 16.57 21.24 -4.42
CA ALA A 241 17.97 21.18 -4.06
C ALA A 241 18.19 21.01 -2.54
N LYS A 242 17.46 21.77 -1.71
CA LYS A 242 17.51 21.67 -0.24
C LYS A 242 17.04 20.30 0.26
N VAL A 243 15.95 19.75 -0.30
CA VAL A 243 15.45 18.42 0.07
C VAL A 243 16.46 17.35 -0.30
N GLN A 244 17.05 17.41 -1.49
CA GLN A 244 18.08 16.45 -1.93
C GLN A 244 19.36 16.51 -1.08
N GLU A 245 19.76 17.71 -0.63
CA GLU A 245 20.91 17.89 0.25
C GLU A 245 20.68 17.22 1.62
N GLN A 246 19.46 17.32 2.17
CA GLN A 246 19.12 16.74 3.48
C GLN A 246 18.81 15.25 3.42
N TYR A 247 18.26 14.76 2.30
CA TYR A 247 17.82 13.37 2.10
C TYR A 247 18.43 12.77 0.83
N PRO A 248 19.77 12.70 0.74
CA PRO A 248 20.46 12.31 -0.50
C PRO A 248 20.23 10.86 -0.91
N ASP A 249 19.92 10.01 0.07
CA ASP A 249 19.73 8.56 -0.13
C ASP A 249 18.26 8.14 -0.30
N TYR A 250 17.31 9.12 -0.25
CA TYR A 250 15.90 8.81 -0.41
C TYR A 250 15.57 8.45 -1.87
N SER A 251 14.81 7.37 -2.04
CA SER A 251 14.24 6.99 -3.34
C SER A 251 13.05 7.90 -3.72
N GLY A 252 12.42 7.68 -4.88
CA GLY A 252 11.20 8.40 -5.26
C GLY A 252 11.44 9.83 -5.74
N MET A 253 12.51 10.10 -6.47
CA MET A 253 12.81 11.41 -7.03
C MET A 253 11.69 11.97 -7.91
N ASN A 254 10.99 11.12 -8.64
CA ASN A 254 9.79 11.48 -9.41
C ASN A 254 8.65 12.00 -8.52
N TYR A 255 8.51 11.49 -7.30
CA TYR A 255 7.53 11.97 -6.30
C TYR A 255 7.94 13.35 -5.77
N LEU A 256 9.24 13.56 -5.55
CA LEU A 256 9.75 14.88 -5.18
C LEU A 256 9.49 15.91 -6.29
N ASP A 257 9.69 15.54 -7.55
CA ASP A 257 9.42 16.43 -8.70
C ASP A 257 7.95 16.84 -8.76
N MET A 258 7.02 15.92 -8.51
CA MET A 258 5.60 16.24 -8.40
C MET A 258 5.31 17.16 -7.20
N THR A 259 5.91 16.85 -6.06
CA THR A 259 5.72 17.61 -4.81
C THR A 259 6.15 19.05 -4.94
N VAL A 260 7.36 19.30 -5.45
CA VAL A 260 7.83 20.70 -5.63
C VAL A 260 6.95 21.48 -6.62
N GLY A 261 6.41 20.80 -7.63
CA GLY A 261 5.44 21.38 -8.57
C GLY A 261 4.13 21.78 -7.88
N PHE A 262 3.67 21.05 -6.88
CA PHE A 262 2.48 21.41 -6.11
C PHE A 262 2.71 22.57 -5.13
N PHE A 263 3.90 22.68 -4.56
CA PHE A 263 4.26 23.80 -3.68
C PHE A 263 4.51 25.09 -4.44
N PHE A 264 4.98 25.01 -5.69
CA PHE A 264 5.31 26.16 -6.54
C PHE A 264 4.62 26.08 -7.91
N PRO A 265 3.27 26.10 -7.95
CA PRO A 265 2.57 26.01 -9.21
C PRO A 265 2.85 27.27 -10.05
N ASN A 266 3.33 27.11 -11.27
CA ASN A 266 3.58 28.20 -12.24
C ASN A 266 4.70 29.21 -11.87
N LYS A 267 5.74 28.80 -11.18
CA LYS A 267 6.96 29.61 -11.00
C LYS A 267 8.15 28.96 -11.70
#